data_a9c5740c4f62c1673fa43c43385d77fb
#
_entry.id   a9c5740c4f62c1673fa43c43385d77fb
#
_cell.length_a   1.000
_cell.length_b   1.000
_cell.length_c   1.000
_cell.angle_alpha   90.00
_cell.angle_beta   90.00
_cell.angle_gamma   90.00
#
_symmetry.space_group_name_H-M   'P 1'
#
loop_
_entity.id
_entity.type
_entity.pdbx_description
1 polymer ?
#
loop_
_entity_poly.entity_id
_entity_poly.type
_entity_poly.pdbx_seq_one_letter_code
_entity_poly.pdbx_strand_id
1 'polypeptide(L)'
;MSLKCGIVGLPNVGKSTLFNALTKAGIAAENYPFCTIEPNVGVVEVPDPRLEKLSEIVKPERILPAVVEFVDIAGLVAGASKGEGLGNQFLANIRETDAITHVVRCFEDGNVIHVAGKVDPISDIGVIDTELALADLGTVDKAYARYSKAAKSGNDKEANALAPLLAKVQAQLNEAKPVRAMGLSDEDLALLKPFCLITA
;
A
#
# COMPACT_ATOMS: atom_id res chain seq x y z
N MET A 1 8.00 15.85 -2.99
CA MET A 1 7.76 14.39 -3.01
C MET A 1 6.37 14.18 -3.54
N SER A 2 6.19 13.33 -4.54
CA SER A 2 4.88 12.86 -5.02
C SER A 2 4.37 11.76 -4.10
N LEU A 3 3.04 11.64 -3.97
CA LEU A 3 2.40 10.52 -3.29
C LEU A 3 2.46 9.30 -4.22
N LYS A 4 3.04 8.20 -3.76
CA LYS A 4 3.09 6.94 -4.51
C LYS A 4 1.96 6.02 -4.05
N CYS A 5 1.03 5.68 -4.96
CA CYS A 5 -0.17 4.89 -4.66
C CYS A 5 -0.16 3.57 -5.43
N GLY A 6 -0.13 2.45 -4.72
CA GLY A 6 -0.19 1.10 -5.32
C GLY A 6 -1.63 0.67 -5.60
N ILE A 7 -1.90 0.20 -6.82
CA ILE A 7 -3.20 -0.38 -7.18
C ILE A 7 -3.13 -1.89 -6.95
N VAL A 8 -3.93 -2.38 -6.01
CA VAL A 8 -3.98 -3.81 -5.63
C VAL A 8 -5.38 -4.40 -5.80
N GLY A 9 -5.47 -5.71 -5.87
CA GLY A 9 -6.74 -6.45 -5.96
C GLY A 9 -6.53 -7.81 -6.62
N LEU A 10 -7.57 -8.65 -6.61
CA LEU A 10 -7.54 -9.95 -7.25
C LEU A 10 -7.32 -9.86 -8.78
N PRO A 11 -6.92 -10.94 -9.45
CA PRO A 11 -6.89 -10.98 -10.91
C PRO A 11 -8.26 -10.69 -11.53
N ASN A 12 -8.27 -10.05 -12.69
CA ASN A 12 -9.48 -9.78 -13.50
C ASN A 12 -10.54 -8.88 -12.84
N VAL A 13 -10.15 -8.05 -11.86
CA VAL A 13 -11.06 -7.07 -11.22
C VAL A 13 -11.06 -5.70 -11.90
N GLY A 14 -10.18 -5.47 -12.88
CA GLY A 14 -10.11 -4.21 -13.63
C GLY A 14 -8.98 -3.28 -13.22
N LYS A 15 -7.95 -3.73 -12.47
CA LYS A 15 -6.80 -2.90 -12.05
C LYS A 15 -6.11 -2.20 -13.20
N SER A 16 -5.63 -2.95 -14.19
CA SER A 16 -4.93 -2.37 -15.34
C SER A 16 -5.86 -1.52 -16.24
N THR A 17 -7.17 -1.80 -16.24
CA THR A 17 -8.16 -0.94 -16.89
C THR A 17 -8.24 0.40 -16.19
N LEU A 18 -8.33 0.40 -14.86
CA LEU A 18 -8.34 1.61 -14.05
C LEU A 18 -7.02 2.39 -14.21
N PHE A 19 -5.88 1.69 -14.09
CA PHE A 19 -4.55 2.27 -14.28
C PHE A 19 -4.45 2.96 -15.64
N ASN A 20 -4.81 2.26 -16.72
CA ASN A 20 -4.80 2.82 -18.07
C ASN A 20 -5.76 4.00 -18.24
N ALA A 21 -6.93 3.97 -17.62
CA ALA A 21 -7.88 5.08 -17.65
C ALA A 21 -7.34 6.33 -16.95
N LEU A 22 -6.68 6.16 -15.81
CA LEU A 22 -6.05 7.24 -15.05
C LEU A 22 -4.82 7.82 -15.77
N THR A 23 -4.00 6.97 -16.39
CA THR A 23 -2.70 7.35 -16.94
C THR A 23 -2.74 7.68 -18.44
N LYS A 24 -3.81 7.31 -19.19
CA LYS A 24 -3.97 7.69 -20.62
C LYS A 24 -4.08 9.20 -20.87
N ALA A 25 -4.55 9.94 -19.88
CA ALA A 25 -4.48 11.40 -19.86
C ALA A 25 -3.15 11.89 -19.29
N GLY A 26 -2.25 10.97 -18.97
CA GLY A 26 -1.02 11.21 -18.23
C GLY A 26 -0.02 12.01 -19.05
N ILE A 27 0.55 12.96 -18.37
CA ILE A 27 1.60 13.83 -18.86
C ILE A 27 2.89 13.01 -18.83
N ALA A 28 3.74 13.22 -19.82
CA ALA A 28 5.06 12.59 -19.83
C ALA A 28 5.79 12.93 -18.52
N ALA A 29 6.21 11.91 -17.78
CA ALA A 29 6.91 12.04 -16.49
C ALA A 29 8.17 12.92 -16.59
N GLU A 30 8.71 13.09 -17.80
CA GLU A 30 9.81 13.99 -18.15
C GLU A 30 9.57 15.47 -17.79
N ASN A 31 8.30 15.88 -17.66
CA ASN A 31 7.94 17.26 -17.32
C ASN A 31 8.00 17.55 -15.81
N TYR A 32 8.13 16.52 -14.96
CA TYR A 32 8.18 16.67 -13.51
C TYR A 32 9.54 16.27 -12.96
N PRO A 33 10.28 17.22 -12.34
CA PRO A 33 11.50 16.87 -11.63
C PRO A 33 11.14 15.93 -10.46
N PHE A 34 11.88 14.81 -10.33
CA PHE A 34 11.76 13.79 -9.29
C PHE A 34 10.73 12.65 -9.55
N CYS A 35 10.11 12.54 -10.73
CA CYS A 35 9.35 11.35 -11.11
C CYS A 35 10.26 10.35 -11.82
N THR A 36 10.23 9.10 -11.37
CA THR A 36 11.00 8.00 -11.99
C THR A 36 10.18 7.40 -13.14
N ILE A 37 10.81 7.19 -14.31
CA ILE A 37 10.19 6.49 -15.43
C ILE A 37 10.43 4.99 -15.21
N GLU A 38 9.48 4.32 -14.56
CA GLU A 38 9.50 2.87 -14.36
C GLU A 38 8.34 2.21 -15.13
N PRO A 39 8.52 0.98 -15.63
CA PRO A 39 7.41 0.21 -16.20
C PRO A 39 6.33 0.04 -15.12
N ASN A 40 5.06 0.24 -15.51
CA ASN A 40 3.89 0.17 -14.64
C ASN A 40 3.74 1.32 -13.60
N VAL A 41 4.46 2.42 -13.76
CA VAL A 41 4.24 3.66 -12.99
C VAL A 41 3.61 4.70 -13.91
N GLY A 42 2.51 5.30 -13.48
CA GLY A 42 1.84 6.38 -14.19
C GLY A 42 1.69 7.62 -13.32
N VAL A 43 2.06 8.77 -13.84
CA VAL A 43 1.96 10.07 -13.16
C VAL A 43 0.65 10.74 -13.55
N VAL A 44 -0.12 11.19 -12.56
CA VAL A 44 -1.41 11.85 -12.75
C VAL A 44 -1.41 13.17 -12.00
N GLU A 45 -1.77 14.26 -12.68
CA GLU A 45 -1.95 15.55 -12.04
C GLU A 45 -3.17 15.55 -11.12
N VAL A 46 -3.05 16.20 -9.97
CA VAL A 46 -4.17 16.44 -9.06
C VAL A 46 -4.90 17.71 -9.52
N PRO A 47 -6.16 17.62 -9.98
CA PRO A 47 -6.94 18.79 -10.34
C PRO A 47 -7.15 19.69 -9.12
N ASP A 48 -6.69 20.94 -9.20
CA ASP A 48 -6.89 21.94 -8.15
C ASP A 48 -7.32 23.28 -8.75
N PRO A 49 -8.62 23.63 -8.66
CA PRO A 49 -9.14 24.88 -9.24
C PRO A 49 -8.58 26.14 -8.59
N ARG A 50 -7.89 26.00 -7.42
CA ARG A 50 -7.24 27.15 -6.78
C ARG A 50 -5.99 27.60 -7.54
N LEU A 51 -5.32 26.68 -8.25
CA LEU A 51 -4.12 27.00 -9.02
C LEU A 51 -4.41 28.00 -10.15
N GLU A 52 -5.54 27.84 -10.85
CA GLU A 52 -5.95 28.77 -11.90
C GLU A 52 -6.17 30.18 -11.34
N LYS A 53 -6.95 30.30 -10.26
CA LYS A 53 -7.22 31.57 -9.59
C LYS A 53 -5.96 32.24 -9.06
N LEU A 54 -5.04 31.47 -8.48
CA LEU A 54 -3.76 31.98 -8.00
C LEU A 54 -2.88 32.45 -9.17
N SER A 55 -2.88 31.74 -10.29
CA SER A 55 -2.10 32.11 -11.47
C SER A 55 -2.54 33.42 -12.09
N GLU A 56 -3.85 33.74 -12.06
CA GLU A 56 -4.39 35.01 -12.52
C GLU A 56 -3.85 36.20 -11.70
N ILE A 57 -3.63 35.99 -10.39
CA ILE A 57 -3.14 37.01 -9.47
C ILE A 57 -1.63 37.16 -9.58
N VAL A 58 -0.89 36.05 -9.52
CA VAL A 58 0.58 36.04 -9.39
C VAL A 58 1.27 36.11 -10.76
N LYS A 59 0.57 35.68 -11.84
CA LYS A 59 1.10 35.59 -13.21
C LYS A 59 2.47 34.87 -13.28
N PRO A 60 2.55 33.61 -12.81
CA PRO A 60 3.80 32.86 -12.76
C PRO A 60 4.27 32.49 -14.17
N GLU A 61 5.56 32.27 -14.36
CA GLU A 61 6.13 31.76 -15.61
C GLU A 61 5.66 30.32 -15.91
N ARG A 62 5.38 29.52 -14.84
CA ARG A 62 4.94 28.14 -14.98
C ARG A 62 4.00 27.76 -13.83
N ILE A 63 2.95 27.00 -14.16
CA ILE A 63 2.04 26.39 -13.20
C ILE A 63 2.41 24.89 -13.11
N LEU A 64 2.70 24.41 -11.91
CA LEU A 64 3.01 23.00 -11.65
C LEU A 64 1.99 22.47 -10.63
N PRO A 65 1.00 21.66 -11.05
CA PRO A 65 0.10 21.00 -10.12
C PRO A 65 0.85 19.94 -9.29
N ALA A 66 0.24 19.55 -8.17
CA ALA A 66 0.67 18.36 -7.44
C ALA A 66 0.40 17.11 -8.30
N VAL A 67 1.19 16.07 -8.11
CA VAL A 67 1.04 14.81 -8.84
C VAL A 67 0.95 13.63 -7.89
N VAL A 68 0.25 12.58 -8.33
CA VAL A 68 0.22 11.26 -7.70
C VAL A 68 0.81 10.26 -8.68
N GLU A 69 1.71 9.43 -8.19
CA GLU A 69 2.26 8.30 -8.93
C GLU A 69 1.42 7.06 -8.64
N PHE A 70 0.77 6.52 -9.67
CA PHE A 70 0.08 5.23 -9.56
C PHE A 70 0.99 4.11 -10.03
N VAL A 71 1.02 3.01 -9.27
CA VAL A 71 1.78 1.80 -9.58
C VAL A 71 0.79 0.67 -9.82
N ASP A 72 0.77 0.10 -11.05
CA ASP A 72 -0.03 -1.11 -11.32
C ASP A 72 0.73 -2.32 -10.77
N ILE A 73 0.28 -2.81 -9.62
CA ILE A 73 0.87 -3.96 -8.96
C ILE A 73 0.12 -5.21 -9.41
N ALA A 74 0.84 -6.23 -9.86
CA ALA A 74 0.26 -7.49 -10.33
C ALA A 74 -0.73 -8.09 -9.33
N GLY A 75 -1.79 -8.75 -9.80
CA GLY A 75 -2.87 -9.24 -8.93
C GLY A 75 -2.40 -10.18 -7.82
N LEU A 76 -2.83 -9.90 -6.60
CA LEU A 76 -2.65 -10.78 -5.45
C LEU A 76 -3.61 -11.96 -5.56
N VAL A 77 -3.13 -13.15 -5.27
CA VAL A 77 -3.94 -14.38 -5.14
C VAL A 77 -3.78 -14.93 -3.74
N ALA A 78 -4.77 -15.69 -3.28
CA ALA A 78 -4.70 -16.38 -1.98
C ALA A 78 -3.43 -17.24 -1.89
N GLY A 79 -2.72 -17.17 -0.76
CA GLY A 79 -1.47 -17.89 -0.53
C GLY A 79 -0.20 -17.17 -1.01
N ALA A 80 -0.31 -15.93 -1.50
CA ALA A 80 0.85 -15.17 -1.97
C ALA A 80 1.85 -14.84 -0.86
N SER A 81 1.38 -14.67 0.37
CA SER A 81 2.23 -14.44 1.56
C SER A 81 3.07 -15.65 1.96
N LYS A 82 2.67 -16.87 1.55
CA LYS A 82 3.38 -18.13 1.80
C LYS A 82 4.18 -18.61 0.59
N GLY A 83 4.03 -17.95 -0.58
CA GLY A 83 4.64 -18.37 -1.84
C GLY A 83 6.09 -17.92 -1.97
N GLU A 84 6.91 -18.78 -2.59
CA GLU A 84 8.22 -18.39 -3.10
C GLU A 84 8.04 -17.65 -4.43
N GLY A 85 8.78 -16.57 -4.67
CA GLY A 85 8.82 -15.90 -5.97
C GLY A 85 7.87 -14.70 -6.13
N LEU A 86 6.84 -14.80 -6.99
CA LEU A 86 6.01 -13.67 -7.40
C LEU A 86 5.24 -12.98 -6.26
N GLY A 87 4.81 -13.74 -5.23
CA GLY A 87 4.12 -13.18 -4.07
C GLY A 87 5.01 -12.27 -3.23
N ASN A 88 6.27 -12.66 -3.01
CA ASN A 88 7.23 -11.84 -2.27
C ASN A 88 7.59 -10.55 -3.03
N GLN A 89 7.72 -10.62 -4.36
CA GLN A 89 7.96 -9.45 -5.19
C GLN A 89 6.77 -8.48 -5.17
N PHE A 90 5.55 -9.01 -5.22
CA PHE A 90 4.33 -8.23 -5.06
C PHE A 90 4.31 -7.46 -3.73
N LEU A 91 4.58 -8.13 -2.62
CA LEU A 91 4.61 -7.52 -1.29
C LEU A 91 5.73 -6.50 -1.15
N ALA A 92 6.89 -6.72 -1.79
CA ALA A 92 7.97 -5.75 -1.83
C ALA A 92 7.54 -4.46 -2.54
N ASN A 93 6.88 -4.58 -3.70
CA ASN A 93 6.38 -3.42 -4.45
C ASN A 93 5.35 -2.61 -3.66
N ILE A 94 4.45 -3.28 -2.90
CA ILE A 94 3.50 -2.58 -2.03
C ILE A 94 4.23 -1.80 -0.93
N ARG A 95 5.26 -2.35 -0.32
CA ARG A 95 6.01 -1.70 0.77
C ARG A 95 6.73 -0.41 0.33
N GLU A 96 6.90 -0.22 -0.97
CA GLU A 96 7.51 0.98 -1.56
C GLU A 96 6.47 2.07 -1.88
N THR A 97 5.18 1.83 -1.59
CA THR A 97 4.10 2.80 -1.80
C THR A 97 3.69 3.48 -0.50
N ASP A 98 3.23 4.74 -0.59
CA ASP A 98 2.74 5.51 0.54
C ASP A 98 1.28 5.18 0.89
N ALA A 99 0.52 4.69 -0.10
CA ALA A 99 -0.89 4.34 0.04
C ALA A 99 -1.27 3.19 -0.90
N ILE A 100 -2.35 2.51 -0.59
CA ILE A 100 -2.91 1.40 -1.38
C ILE A 100 -4.32 1.75 -1.83
N THR A 101 -4.58 1.63 -3.13
CA THR A 101 -5.93 1.63 -3.72
C THR A 101 -6.35 0.19 -4.00
N HIS A 102 -7.30 -0.31 -3.21
CA HIS A 102 -7.83 -1.66 -3.38
C HIS A 102 -8.97 -1.65 -4.38
N VAL A 103 -8.78 -2.30 -5.54
CA VAL A 103 -9.78 -2.45 -6.60
C VAL A 103 -10.54 -3.76 -6.39
N VAL A 104 -11.85 -3.64 -6.19
CA VAL A 104 -12.75 -4.76 -5.92
C VAL A 104 -13.80 -4.86 -7.02
N ARG A 105 -14.02 -6.05 -7.55
CA ARG A 105 -15.02 -6.29 -8.58
C ARG A 105 -16.42 -6.41 -7.97
N CYS A 106 -17.31 -5.47 -8.34
CA CYS A 106 -18.70 -5.44 -7.89
C CYS A 106 -19.72 -5.67 -9.03
N PHE A 107 -19.26 -6.00 -10.23
CA PHE A 107 -20.10 -6.21 -11.41
C PHE A 107 -20.02 -7.67 -11.88
N GLU A 108 -21.10 -8.16 -12.48
CA GLU A 108 -21.16 -9.46 -13.13
C GLU A 108 -20.95 -9.31 -14.65
N ASP A 109 -20.07 -10.13 -15.21
CA ASP A 109 -19.83 -10.24 -16.64
C ASP A 109 -19.40 -11.67 -16.95
N GLY A 110 -20.22 -12.39 -17.72
CA GLY A 110 -19.95 -13.79 -18.08
C GLY A 110 -18.71 -14.01 -18.95
N ASN A 111 -18.19 -12.93 -19.61
CA ASN A 111 -16.98 -13.00 -20.42
C ASN A 111 -15.70 -12.80 -19.61
N VAL A 112 -15.81 -12.36 -18.36
CA VAL A 112 -14.67 -12.10 -17.48
C VAL A 112 -14.68 -13.12 -16.34
N ILE A 113 -13.74 -14.07 -16.38
CA ILE A 113 -13.63 -15.13 -15.37
C ILE A 113 -13.20 -14.53 -14.03
N HIS A 114 -13.96 -14.86 -12.96
CA HIS A 114 -13.56 -14.55 -11.59
C HIS A 114 -12.71 -15.68 -11.00
N VAL A 115 -11.66 -15.37 -10.25
CA VAL A 115 -10.72 -16.36 -9.70
C VAL A 115 -11.43 -17.36 -8.78
N ALA A 116 -12.42 -16.91 -8.00
CA ALA A 116 -13.21 -17.75 -7.10
C ALA A 116 -14.45 -18.38 -7.79
N GLY A 117 -14.64 -18.19 -9.10
CA GLY A 117 -15.79 -18.69 -9.85
C GLY A 117 -17.10 -17.92 -9.64
N LYS A 118 -17.16 -17.02 -8.67
CA LYS A 118 -18.30 -16.12 -8.41
C LYS A 118 -17.80 -14.75 -7.97
N VAL A 119 -18.59 -13.72 -8.22
CA VAL A 119 -18.32 -12.36 -7.73
C VAL A 119 -18.87 -12.24 -6.29
N ASP A 120 -17.98 -11.98 -5.34
CA ASP A 120 -18.32 -11.77 -3.93
C ASP A 120 -17.38 -10.70 -3.35
N PRO A 121 -17.74 -9.41 -3.47
CA PRO A 121 -16.83 -8.31 -3.13
C PRO A 121 -16.33 -8.34 -1.68
N ILE A 122 -17.18 -8.76 -0.73
CA ILE A 122 -16.79 -8.82 0.69
C ILE A 122 -15.79 -9.94 0.93
N SER A 123 -16.00 -11.09 0.32
CA SER A 123 -15.05 -12.21 0.37
C SER A 123 -13.73 -11.84 -0.28
N ASP A 124 -13.75 -11.13 -1.42
CA ASP A 124 -12.56 -10.68 -2.13
C ASP A 124 -11.72 -9.70 -1.30
N ILE A 125 -12.38 -8.75 -0.62
CA ILE A 125 -11.72 -7.85 0.33
C ILE A 125 -11.04 -8.64 1.44
N GLY A 126 -11.76 -9.60 2.03
CA GLY A 126 -11.23 -10.45 3.10
C GLY A 126 -10.00 -11.26 2.71
N VAL A 127 -9.94 -11.74 1.47
CA VAL A 127 -8.77 -12.44 0.93
C VAL A 127 -7.55 -11.51 0.90
N ILE A 128 -7.69 -10.32 0.33
CA ILE A 128 -6.59 -9.35 0.24
C ILE A 128 -6.15 -8.90 1.64
N ASP A 129 -7.09 -8.52 2.51
CA ASP A 129 -6.76 -8.07 3.88
C ASP A 129 -6.02 -9.17 4.66
N THR A 130 -6.42 -10.43 4.49
CA THR A 130 -5.75 -11.57 5.12
C THR A 130 -4.31 -11.73 4.62
N GLU A 131 -4.09 -11.64 3.30
CA GLU A 131 -2.74 -11.76 2.73
C GLU A 131 -1.80 -10.63 3.19
N LEU A 132 -2.32 -9.39 3.27
CA LEU A 132 -1.57 -8.24 3.77
C LEU A 132 -1.25 -8.40 5.27
N ALA A 133 -2.21 -8.87 6.07
CA ALA A 133 -2.00 -9.13 7.50
C ALA A 133 -0.97 -10.25 7.73
N LEU A 134 -1.00 -11.33 6.95
CA LEU A 134 -0.01 -12.41 7.02
C LEU A 134 1.41 -11.95 6.64
N ALA A 135 1.51 -11.07 5.65
CA ALA A 135 2.79 -10.47 5.25
C ALA A 135 3.40 -9.62 6.37
N ASP A 136 2.56 -8.82 7.05
CA ASP A 136 3.00 -8.02 8.19
C ASP A 136 3.30 -8.88 9.41
N LEU A 137 2.49 -9.92 9.66
CA LEU A 137 2.73 -10.87 10.75
C LEU A 137 4.12 -11.51 10.63
N GLY A 138 4.52 -11.94 9.43
CA GLY A 138 5.87 -12.48 9.21
C GLY A 138 6.99 -11.48 9.49
N THR A 139 6.76 -10.18 9.28
CA THR A 139 7.69 -9.11 9.62
C THR A 139 7.74 -8.89 11.14
N VAL A 140 6.57 -8.81 11.76
CA VAL A 140 6.40 -8.57 13.20
C VAL A 140 6.96 -9.74 14.02
N ASP A 141 6.76 -10.99 13.60
CA ASP A 141 7.29 -12.18 14.27
C ASP A 141 8.81 -12.14 14.38
N LYS A 142 9.50 -11.80 13.28
CA LYS A 142 10.96 -11.66 13.24
C LYS A 142 11.43 -10.52 14.15
N ALA A 143 10.74 -9.38 14.08
CA ALA A 143 11.03 -8.22 14.91
C ALA A 143 10.81 -8.54 16.40
N TYR A 144 9.66 -9.11 16.75
CA TYR A 144 9.34 -9.48 18.13
C TYR A 144 10.33 -10.47 18.72
N ALA A 145 10.72 -11.50 17.96
CA ALA A 145 11.73 -12.46 18.39
C ALA A 145 13.08 -11.80 18.72
N ARG A 146 13.48 -10.78 17.95
CA ARG A 146 14.70 -10.00 18.16
C ARG A 146 14.58 -9.09 19.39
N TYR A 147 13.56 -8.22 19.41
CA TYR A 147 13.41 -7.19 20.45
C TYR A 147 13.01 -7.76 21.80
N SER A 148 12.25 -8.87 21.86
CA SER A 148 11.93 -9.55 23.11
C SER A 148 13.17 -10.15 23.79
N LYS A 149 14.17 -10.60 23.03
CA LYS A 149 15.46 -11.05 23.59
C LYS A 149 16.29 -9.88 24.11
N ALA A 150 16.35 -8.78 23.36
CA ALA A 150 17.09 -7.59 23.76
C ALA A 150 16.48 -6.94 25.02
N ALA A 151 15.16 -6.86 25.11
CA ALA A 151 14.45 -6.33 26.29
C ALA A 151 14.75 -7.12 27.57
N LYS A 152 14.98 -8.45 27.49
CA LYS A 152 15.34 -9.29 28.67
C LYS A 152 16.69 -8.91 29.27
N SER A 153 17.59 -8.27 28.52
CA SER A 153 18.87 -7.80 29.07
C SER A 153 18.74 -6.51 29.89
N GLY A 154 17.60 -5.81 29.79
CA GLY A 154 17.23 -4.65 30.62
C GLY A 154 17.90 -3.31 30.22
N ASN A 155 18.94 -3.33 29.39
CA ASN A 155 19.75 -2.15 29.08
C ASN A 155 19.38 -1.45 27.78
N ASP A 156 18.46 -2.00 27.00
CA ASP A 156 18.03 -1.45 25.71
C ASP A 156 16.67 -0.78 25.85
N LYS A 157 16.67 0.57 25.88
CA LYS A 157 15.44 1.39 26.01
C LYS A 157 14.51 1.20 24.83
N GLU A 158 15.05 1.08 23.62
CA GLU A 158 14.28 0.88 22.39
C GLU A 158 13.59 -0.49 22.41
N ALA A 159 14.32 -1.53 22.77
CA ALA A 159 13.78 -2.88 22.88
C ALA A 159 12.69 -2.97 23.96
N ASN A 160 12.85 -2.27 25.08
CA ASN A 160 11.85 -2.22 26.15
C ASN A 160 10.53 -1.54 25.72
N ALA A 161 10.59 -0.57 24.82
CA ALA A 161 9.41 0.08 24.25
C ALA A 161 8.78 -0.78 23.12
N LEU A 162 9.60 -1.31 22.21
CA LEU A 162 9.14 -2.04 21.03
C LEU A 162 8.59 -3.43 21.35
N ALA A 163 9.18 -4.19 22.29
CA ALA A 163 8.74 -5.56 22.55
C ALA A 163 7.25 -5.66 22.95
N PRO A 164 6.72 -4.86 23.89
CA PRO A 164 5.30 -4.91 24.24
C PRO A 164 4.39 -4.39 23.11
N LEU A 165 4.85 -3.40 22.32
CA LEU A 165 4.10 -2.88 21.18
C LEU A 165 4.00 -3.93 20.07
N LEU A 166 5.11 -4.58 19.71
CA LEU A 166 5.13 -5.66 18.71
C LEU A 166 4.29 -6.87 19.15
N ALA A 167 4.23 -7.19 20.45
CA ALA A 167 3.33 -8.24 20.95
C ALA A 167 1.85 -7.89 20.73
N LYS A 168 1.44 -6.62 20.95
CA LYS A 168 0.08 -6.16 20.67
C LYS A 168 -0.24 -6.21 19.16
N VAL A 169 0.68 -5.75 18.33
CA VAL A 169 0.54 -5.79 16.87
C VAL A 169 0.43 -7.23 16.37
N GLN A 170 1.25 -8.13 16.89
CA GLN A 170 1.20 -9.57 16.57
C GLN A 170 -0.18 -10.17 16.91
N ALA A 171 -0.73 -9.86 18.08
CA ALA A 171 -2.05 -10.35 18.49
C ALA A 171 -3.16 -9.83 17.55
N GLN A 172 -3.11 -8.55 17.15
CA GLN A 172 -4.04 -7.94 16.20
C GLN A 172 -4.00 -8.62 14.84
N LEU A 173 -2.79 -8.81 14.28
CA LEU A 173 -2.59 -9.44 12.98
C LEU A 173 -2.99 -10.92 12.97
N ASN A 174 -2.81 -11.65 14.08
CA ASN A 174 -3.28 -13.03 14.22
C ASN A 174 -4.80 -13.16 14.13
N GLU A 175 -5.53 -12.08 14.43
CA GLU A 175 -6.99 -12.01 14.24
C GLU A 175 -7.37 -11.53 12.81
N ALA A 176 -6.42 -11.46 11.88
CA ALA A 176 -6.57 -10.88 10.53
C ALA A 176 -7.09 -9.44 10.54
N LYS A 177 -6.82 -8.67 11.61
CA LYS A 177 -7.19 -7.27 11.74
C LYS A 177 -6.00 -6.37 11.39
N PRO A 178 -6.20 -5.31 10.60
CA PRO A 178 -5.13 -4.40 10.20
C PRO A 178 -4.62 -3.57 11.38
N VAL A 179 -3.33 -3.19 11.34
CA VAL A 179 -2.68 -2.38 12.38
C VAL A 179 -3.33 -1.00 12.50
N ARG A 180 -3.76 -0.38 11.39
CA ARG A 180 -4.48 0.92 11.39
C ARG A 180 -5.74 0.93 12.25
N ALA A 181 -6.35 -0.22 12.50
CA ALA A 181 -7.54 -0.34 13.34
C ALA A 181 -7.24 -0.37 14.85
N MET A 182 -5.98 -0.35 15.27
CA MET A 182 -5.58 -0.43 16.69
C MET A 182 -5.74 0.90 17.43
N GLY A 183 -5.85 2.03 16.72
CA GLY A 183 -5.89 3.36 17.35
C GLY A 183 -4.60 3.69 18.12
N LEU A 184 -3.45 3.35 17.55
CA LEU A 184 -2.14 3.61 18.13
C LEU A 184 -1.84 5.11 18.25
N SER A 185 -1.03 5.49 19.23
CA SER A 185 -0.52 6.86 19.36
C SER A 185 0.49 7.19 18.25
N ASP A 186 0.72 8.49 18.01
CA ASP A 186 1.76 8.95 17.06
C ASP A 186 3.15 8.44 17.45
N GLU A 187 3.42 8.29 18.75
CA GLU A 187 4.67 7.75 19.28
C GLU A 187 4.81 6.27 18.91
N ASP A 188 3.76 5.47 19.09
CA ASP A 188 3.74 4.05 18.72
C ASP A 188 3.89 3.86 17.19
N LEU A 189 3.21 4.70 16.40
CA LEU A 189 3.33 4.70 14.95
C LEU A 189 4.75 5.06 14.49
N ALA A 190 5.39 6.03 15.15
CA ALA A 190 6.78 6.39 14.87
C ALA A 190 7.75 5.23 15.16
N LEU A 191 7.51 4.47 16.25
CA LEU A 191 8.29 3.27 16.59
C LEU A 191 8.09 2.14 15.57
N LEU A 192 6.89 2.02 14.99
CA LEU A 192 6.58 0.99 13.98
C LEU A 192 7.05 1.34 12.58
N LYS A 193 7.29 2.61 12.27
CA LYS A 193 7.66 3.09 10.93
C LYS A 193 8.82 2.33 10.27
N PRO A 194 9.93 1.95 10.99
CA PRO A 194 11.03 1.20 10.38
C PRO A 194 10.65 -0.20 9.87
N PHE A 195 9.53 -0.75 10.30
CA PHE A 195 9.08 -2.09 9.87
C PHE A 195 8.27 -2.07 8.58
N CYS A 196 7.90 -0.87 8.06
CA CYS A 196 7.14 -0.69 6.82
C CYS A 196 5.93 -1.63 6.75
N LEU A 197 5.09 -1.62 7.82
CA LEU A 197 3.90 -2.46 7.87
C LEU A 197 2.87 -1.97 6.86
N ILE A 198 2.38 -2.88 6.03
CA ILE A 198 1.44 -2.60 4.93
C ILE A 198 0.05 -2.27 5.47
N THR A 199 -0.29 -2.82 6.64
CA THR A 199 -1.61 -2.66 7.27
C THR A 199 -1.65 -1.54 8.31
N ALA A 200 -0.54 -0.79 8.49
CA ALA A 200 -0.44 0.33 9.44
C ALA A 200 -1.12 1.60 8.94
#